data_fa150761b5e6c5689f68aae93bc0b54a
#
_entry.id   fa150761b5e6c5689f68aae93bc0b54a
#
_cell.length_a   1.000
_cell.length_b   1.000
_cell.length_c   1.000
_cell.angle_alpha   90.00
_cell.angle_beta   90.00
_cell.angle_gamma   90.00
#
_symmetry.space_group_name_H-M   'P 1'
#
loop_
_entity.id
_entity.type
_entity.pdbx_description
1 polymer ?
#
loop_
_entity_poly.entity_id
_entity_poly.type
_entity_poly.pdbx_seq_one_letter_code
_entity_poly.pdbx_strand_id
1 'polypeptide(L)'
;MNLRDKFENGSILSEDYVLPTIIRLGIIRQIPIFLYINMSSVQFLNKLIPIYSQIDKDKLKENRLSPEEWNLLDQKMSELYNAPLWLNDIEVNSVDDYKSAEEVIAKEKIKYVFIDSLPEAIDKSEIIEWSEEVGFNVYFTNFTLK
;
A
#
# COMPACT_ATOMS: atom_id res chain seq x y z
N MET A 1 -10.58 12.77 7.70
CA MET A 1 -11.39 12.64 6.48
C MET A 1 -11.23 11.25 5.87
N ASN A 2 -12.33 10.63 5.53
CA ASN A 2 -12.34 9.32 4.86
C ASN A 2 -11.87 9.49 3.41
N LEU A 3 -11.10 8.55 2.91
CA LEU A 3 -10.59 8.57 1.54
C LEU A 3 -11.74 8.62 0.52
N ARG A 4 -12.85 7.95 0.83
CA ARG A 4 -14.06 7.94 -0.02
C ARG A 4 -14.69 9.31 -0.20
N ASP A 5 -14.54 10.18 0.79
CA ASP A 5 -15.10 11.54 0.71
C ASP A 5 -14.25 12.45 -0.16
N LYS A 6 -13.00 12.05 -0.42
CA LYS A 6 -12.06 12.86 -1.18
C LYS A 6 -11.91 12.37 -2.63
N PHE A 7 -11.95 11.06 -2.86
CA PHE A 7 -11.75 10.46 -4.18
C PHE A 7 -12.81 9.41 -4.47
N GLU A 8 -13.30 9.41 -5.70
CA GLU A 8 -14.22 8.40 -6.16
C GLU A 8 -13.54 7.03 -6.22
N ASN A 9 -14.33 5.98 -6.03
CA ASN A 9 -13.87 4.61 -6.18
C ASN A 9 -13.30 4.41 -7.59
N GLY A 10 -12.12 3.82 -7.67
CA GLY A 10 -11.45 3.60 -8.95
C GLY A 10 -10.56 4.75 -9.41
N SER A 11 -10.39 5.80 -8.60
CA SER A 11 -9.52 6.92 -8.94
C SER A 11 -8.06 6.49 -9.05
N ILE A 12 -7.32 7.18 -9.91
CA ILE A 12 -5.87 7.03 -10.03
C ILE A 12 -5.22 8.07 -9.14
N LEU A 13 -4.35 7.62 -8.23
CA LEU A 13 -3.68 8.49 -7.26
C LEU A 13 -2.16 8.41 -7.45
N SER A 14 -1.48 9.53 -7.25
CA SER A 14 -0.03 9.57 -7.38
C SER A 14 0.65 8.86 -6.21
N GLU A 15 1.87 8.38 -6.45
CA GLU A 15 2.71 7.77 -5.42
C GLU A 15 2.90 8.72 -4.23
N ASP A 16 3.15 10.00 -4.52
CA ASP A 16 3.40 11.01 -3.50
C ASP A 16 2.22 11.24 -2.57
N TYR A 17 1.02 10.92 -3.03
CA TYR A 17 -0.18 10.95 -2.20
C TYR A 17 -0.42 9.62 -1.49
N VAL A 18 -0.21 8.50 -2.20
CA VAL A 18 -0.53 7.16 -1.69
C VAL A 18 0.36 6.76 -0.53
N LEU A 19 1.67 6.96 -0.62
CA LEU A 19 2.59 6.52 0.45
C LEU A 19 2.29 7.19 1.80
N PRO A 20 2.17 8.54 1.87
CA PRO A 20 1.77 9.16 3.14
C PRO A 20 0.38 8.73 3.62
N THR A 21 -0.53 8.45 2.69
CA THR A 21 -1.89 8.01 3.01
C THR A 21 -1.88 6.61 3.65
N ILE A 22 -1.07 5.69 3.12
CA ILE A 22 -0.89 4.36 3.70
C ILE A 22 -0.35 4.46 5.13
N ILE A 23 0.59 5.36 5.36
CA ILE A 23 1.14 5.60 6.70
C ILE A 23 0.05 6.09 7.64
N ARG A 24 -0.67 7.12 7.23
CA ARG A 24 -1.71 7.74 8.06
C ARG A 24 -2.85 6.79 8.38
N LEU A 25 -3.35 6.09 7.37
CA LEU A 25 -4.50 5.19 7.54
C LEU A 25 -4.09 3.84 8.11
N GLY A 26 -3.06 3.22 7.54
CA GLY A 26 -2.68 1.85 7.87
C GLY A 26 -1.85 1.74 9.14
N ILE A 27 -0.84 2.57 9.29
CA ILE A 27 0.09 2.45 10.41
C ILE A 27 -0.41 3.23 11.63
N ILE A 28 -0.77 4.49 11.45
CA ILE A 28 -1.18 5.36 12.58
C ILE A 28 -2.59 5.03 13.04
N ARG A 29 -3.55 4.97 12.12
CA ARG A 29 -4.95 4.71 12.46
C ARG A 29 -5.32 3.24 12.51
N GLN A 30 -4.41 2.35 12.11
CA GLN A 30 -4.62 0.89 12.15
C GLN A 30 -5.84 0.43 11.34
N ILE A 31 -6.07 1.07 10.20
CA ILE A 31 -7.13 0.68 9.27
C ILE A 31 -6.57 -0.37 8.32
N PRO A 32 -7.21 -1.54 8.18
CA PRO A 32 -6.71 -2.60 7.29
C PRO A 32 -6.66 -2.14 5.83
N ILE A 33 -5.50 -2.34 5.20
CA ILE A 33 -5.25 -1.97 3.81
C ILE A 33 -4.62 -3.15 3.08
N PHE A 34 -5.08 -3.41 1.87
CA PHE A 34 -4.50 -4.42 0.98
C PHE A 34 -3.84 -3.75 -0.21
N LEU A 35 -2.60 -4.13 -0.48
CA LEU A 35 -1.83 -3.55 -1.59
C LEU A 35 -1.37 -4.64 -2.55
N TYR A 36 -1.71 -4.47 -3.83
CA TYR A 36 -1.09 -5.22 -4.91
C TYR A 36 0.05 -4.39 -5.43
N ILE A 37 1.28 -4.88 -5.27
CA ILE A 37 2.49 -4.14 -5.64
C ILE A 37 3.21 -4.85 -6.79
N ASN A 38 3.76 -4.06 -7.72
CA ASN A 38 4.54 -4.57 -8.85
C ASN A 38 6.03 -4.46 -8.57
N MET A 39 6.41 -4.82 -7.36
CA MET A 39 7.79 -4.87 -6.88
C MET A 39 7.82 -5.81 -5.68
N SER A 40 9.00 -6.17 -5.21
CA SER A 40 9.08 -7.01 -4.00
C SER A 40 8.62 -6.23 -2.78
N SER A 41 8.20 -6.96 -1.74
CA SER A 41 7.82 -6.33 -0.48
C SER A 41 8.95 -5.52 0.12
N VAL A 42 10.19 -5.99 -0.02
CA VAL A 42 11.38 -5.28 0.46
C VAL A 42 11.55 -3.95 -0.27
N GLN A 43 11.40 -3.94 -1.60
CA GLN A 43 11.48 -2.71 -2.38
C GLN A 43 10.39 -1.70 -1.96
N PHE A 44 9.18 -2.19 -1.73
CA PHE A 44 8.08 -1.32 -1.28
C PHE A 44 8.38 -0.74 0.11
N LEU A 45 8.81 -1.56 1.04
CA LEU A 45 9.14 -1.10 2.39
C LEU A 45 10.29 -0.09 2.38
N ASN A 46 11.25 -0.27 1.49
CA ASN A 46 12.34 0.70 1.32
C ASN A 46 11.86 2.07 0.83
N LYS A 47 10.71 2.11 0.17
CA LYS A 47 10.08 3.40 -0.20
C LYS A 47 9.35 4.02 0.99
N LEU A 48 8.72 3.20 1.81
CA LEU A 48 7.86 3.65 2.90
C LEU A 48 8.66 4.09 4.13
N ILE A 49 9.71 3.36 4.47
CA ILE A 49 10.50 3.59 5.68
C ILE A 49 11.08 5.00 5.78
N PRO A 50 11.73 5.56 4.74
CA PRO A 50 12.26 6.94 4.86
C PRO A 50 11.17 7.97 5.14
N ILE A 51 10.00 7.78 4.56
CA ILE A 51 8.87 8.70 4.76
C ILE A 51 8.33 8.58 6.18
N TYR A 52 8.14 7.36 6.65
CA TYR A 52 7.57 7.11 7.97
C TYR A 52 8.54 7.45 9.11
N SER A 53 9.82 7.07 8.97
CA SER A 53 10.84 7.35 9.97
C SER A 53 11.35 8.79 9.93
N GLN A 54 11.18 9.46 8.78
CA GLN A 54 11.76 10.78 8.51
C GLN A 54 13.29 10.76 8.58
N ILE A 55 13.88 9.61 8.39
CA ILE A 55 15.33 9.47 8.29
C ILE A 55 15.71 9.58 6.82
N ASP A 56 16.77 10.34 6.54
CA ASP A 56 17.26 10.57 5.19
C ASP A 56 17.51 9.23 4.47
N LYS A 57 16.97 9.09 3.27
CA LYS A 57 17.08 7.91 2.43
C LYS A 57 18.53 7.49 2.19
N ASP A 58 19.41 8.47 1.97
CA ASP A 58 20.83 8.21 1.70
C ASP A 58 21.55 7.71 2.94
N LYS A 59 21.19 8.22 4.12
CA LYS A 59 21.72 7.72 5.39
C LYS A 59 21.34 6.27 5.61
N LEU A 60 20.09 5.91 5.31
CA LEU A 60 19.62 4.52 5.42
C LEU A 60 20.39 3.61 4.47
N LYS A 61 20.55 4.05 3.21
CA LYS A 61 21.24 3.29 2.19
C LYS A 61 22.71 3.10 2.50
N GLU A 62 23.37 4.12 3.04
CA GLU A 62 24.79 4.11 3.36
C GLU A 62 25.08 3.64 4.77
N ASN A 63 24.06 3.28 5.53
CA ASN A 63 24.20 2.79 6.90
C ASN A 63 24.89 3.80 7.83
N ARG A 64 24.60 5.10 7.64
CA ARG A 64 25.21 6.20 8.40
C ARG A 64 24.24 6.78 9.43
N LEU A 65 23.71 5.93 10.31
CA LEU A 65 22.75 6.38 11.33
C LEU A 65 23.43 6.63 12.66
N SER A 66 23.01 7.70 13.34
CA SER A 66 23.38 7.94 14.73
C SER A 66 22.71 6.91 15.63
N PRO A 67 23.16 6.73 16.89
CA PRO A 67 22.48 5.85 17.84
C PRO A 67 21.00 6.21 18.02
N GLU A 68 20.69 7.49 18.06
CA GLU A 68 19.29 7.96 18.18
C GLU A 68 18.47 7.59 16.95
N GLU A 69 19.05 7.72 15.75
CA GLU A 69 18.40 7.35 14.52
C GLU A 69 18.18 5.83 14.44
N TRP A 70 19.12 5.03 14.92
CA TRP A 70 18.96 3.58 15.01
C TRP A 70 17.80 3.19 15.91
N ASN A 71 17.69 3.83 17.08
CA ASN A 71 16.57 3.59 17.99
C ASN A 71 15.22 3.99 17.39
N LEU A 72 15.21 5.12 16.70
CA LEU A 72 14.00 5.60 16.02
C LEU A 72 13.60 4.62 14.90
N LEU A 73 14.56 4.15 14.12
CA LEU A 73 14.31 3.20 13.05
C LEU A 73 13.72 1.90 13.59
N ASP A 74 14.30 1.37 14.66
CA ASP A 74 13.80 0.13 15.30
C ASP A 74 12.36 0.30 15.76
N GLN A 75 12.04 1.43 16.37
CA GLN A 75 10.69 1.72 16.82
C GLN A 75 9.71 1.78 15.64
N LYS A 76 10.09 2.50 14.58
CA LYS A 76 9.24 2.66 13.40
C LYS A 76 9.05 1.35 12.65
N MET A 77 10.10 0.53 12.57
CA MET A 77 10.01 -0.79 11.96
C MET A 77 9.04 -1.69 12.73
N SER A 78 9.08 -1.65 14.06
CA SER A 78 8.16 -2.41 14.90
C SER A 78 6.71 -1.99 14.67
N GLU A 79 6.45 -0.69 14.59
CA GLU A 79 5.11 -0.17 14.29
C GLU A 79 4.62 -0.62 12.91
N LEU A 80 5.50 -0.58 11.93
CA LEU A 80 5.19 -1.03 10.57
C LEU A 80 4.88 -2.53 10.53
N TYR A 81 5.65 -3.33 11.26
CA TYR A 81 5.45 -4.78 11.33
C TYR A 81 4.12 -5.17 11.93
N ASN A 82 3.62 -4.36 12.87
CA ASN A 82 2.36 -4.60 13.55
C ASN A 82 1.16 -3.95 12.87
N ALA A 83 1.39 -3.21 11.79
CA ALA A 83 0.31 -2.54 11.07
C ALA A 83 -0.51 -3.54 10.24
N PRO A 84 -1.83 -3.33 10.11
CA PRO A 84 -2.69 -4.22 9.31
C PRO A 84 -2.56 -3.93 7.81
N LEU A 85 -1.37 -4.14 7.28
CA LEU A 85 -1.06 -3.97 5.86
C LEU A 85 -0.80 -5.33 5.23
N TRP A 86 -1.55 -5.66 4.18
CA TRP A 86 -1.36 -6.87 3.39
C TRP A 86 -0.67 -6.49 2.09
N LEU A 87 0.56 -6.96 1.89
CA LEU A 87 1.33 -6.73 0.67
C LEU A 87 1.27 -7.97 -0.19
N ASN A 88 0.84 -7.81 -1.43
CA ASN A 88 0.75 -8.92 -2.39
C ASN A 88 1.54 -8.55 -3.65
N ASP A 89 2.61 -9.29 -3.91
CA ASP A 89 3.52 -9.07 -5.02
C ASP A 89 3.39 -10.13 -6.12
N ILE A 90 2.26 -10.83 -6.18
CA ILE A 90 2.05 -11.85 -7.21
C ILE A 90 2.01 -11.21 -8.61
N GLU A 91 2.41 -12.01 -9.59
CA GLU A 91 2.24 -11.63 -10.98
C GLU A 91 0.76 -11.74 -11.36
N VAL A 92 0.20 -10.65 -11.86
CA VAL A 92 -1.22 -10.59 -12.21
C VAL A 92 -1.37 -10.65 -13.74
N ASN A 93 -2.14 -11.63 -14.22
CA ASN A 93 -2.40 -11.82 -15.65
C ASN A 93 -3.89 -11.65 -15.99
N SER A 94 -4.76 -11.69 -15.00
CA SER A 94 -6.21 -11.60 -15.22
C SER A 94 -6.90 -10.97 -14.02
N VAL A 95 -8.16 -10.60 -14.20
CA VAL A 95 -9.01 -10.09 -13.11
C VAL A 95 -9.11 -11.12 -11.99
N ASP A 96 -9.17 -12.41 -12.34
CA ASP A 96 -9.29 -13.48 -11.35
C ASP A 96 -8.09 -13.54 -10.40
N ASP A 97 -6.92 -13.13 -10.85
CA ASP A 97 -5.73 -13.07 -9.99
C ASP A 97 -5.93 -12.04 -8.87
N TYR A 98 -6.58 -10.92 -9.16
CA TYR A 98 -6.93 -9.94 -8.11
C TYR A 98 -8.02 -10.51 -7.20
N LYS A 99 -9.04 -11.15 -7.77
CA LYS A 99 -10.17 -11.69 -7.00
C LYS A 99 -9.77 -12.85 -6.10
N SER A 100 -8.60 -13.43 -6.29
CA SER A 100 -8.11 -14.50 -5.43
C SER A 100 -7.97 -14.08 -3.97
N ALA A 101 -7.86 -12.78 -3.70
CA ALA A 101 -7.75 -12.24 -2.34
C ALA A 101 -9.11 -11.90 -1.72
N GLU A 102 -10.22 -12.13 -2.41
CA GLU A 102 -11.55 -11.74 -1.96
C GLU A 102 -11.90 -12.27 -0.56
N GLU A 103 -11.53 -13.51 -0.27
CA GLU A 103 -11.80 -14.13 1.02
C GLU A 103 -11.09 -13.39 2.15
N VAL A 104 -9.82 -13.04 1.94
CA VAL A 104 -9.03 -12.29 2.93
C VAL A 104 -9.61 -10.88 3.10
N ILE A 105 -9.95 -10.22 2.00
CA ILE A 105 -10.50 -8.87 2.02
C ILE A 105 -11.80 -8.85 2.83
N ALA A 106 -12.67 -9.81 2.60
CA ALA A 106 -13.94 -9.90 3.31
C ALA A 106 -13.75 -10.27 4.79
N LYS A 107 -12.91 -11.26 5.06
CA LYS A 107 -12.65 -11.75 6.42
C LYS A 107 -12.01 -10.69 7.30
N GLU A 108 -11.03 -10.00 6.79
CA GLU A 108 -10.28 -8.99 7.54
C GLU A 108 -10.94 -7.60 7.48
N LYS A 109 -12.09 -7.51 6.85
CA LYS A 109 -12.88 -6.27 6.73
C LYS A 109 -12.05 -5.13 6.14
N ILE A 110 -11.29 -5.45 5.09
CA ILE A 110 -10.44 -4.47 4.41
C ILE A 110 -11.34 -3.50 3.65
N LYS A 111 -11.14 -2.20 3.87
CA LYS A 111 -11.93 -1.14 3.24
C LYS A 111 -11.23 -0.50 2.07
N TYR A 112 -9.90 -0.54 2.04
CA TYR A 112 -9.12 0.10 1.01
C TYR A 112 -8.16 -0.88 0.37
N VAL A 113 -8.20 -0.95 -0.95
CA VAL A 113 -7.30 -1.75 -1.77
C VAL A 113 -6.59 -0.82 -2.73
N PHE A 114 -5.26 -0.88 -2.76
CA PHE A 114 -4.47 -0.12 -3.72
C PHE A 114 -3.84 -1.08 -4.70
N ILE A 115 -3.93 -0.76 -5.98
CA ILE A 115 -3.35 -1.56 -7.05
C ILE A 115 -2.29 -0.74 -7.76
N ASP A 116 -1.04 -1.22 -7.67
CA ASP A 116 0.10 -0.62 -8.34
C ASP A 116 0.24 -1.22 -9.75
N SER A 117 0.35 -0.34 -10.73
CA SER A 117 0.68 -0.72 -12.11
C SER A 117 -0.29 -1.74 -12.72
N LEU A 118 -1.57 -1.39 -12.76
CA LEU A 118 -2.58 -2.25 -13.39
C LEU A 118 -2.18 -2.58 -14.83
N PRO A 119 -2.10 -3.88 -15.19
CA PRO A 119 -1.78 -4.25 -16.56
C PRO A 119 -2.81 -3.72 -17.57
N GLU A 120 -2.32 -3.27 -18.73
CA GLU A 120 -3.16 -2.68 -19.75
C GLU A 120 -4.26 -3.64 -20.26
N ALA A 121 -3.96 -4.93 -20.26
CA ALA A 121 -4.88 -5.96 -20.73
C ALA A 121 -6.04 -6.22 -19.77
N ILE A 122 -5.98 -5.69 -18.53
CA ILE A 122 -7.00 -5.92 -17.51
C ILE A 122 -7.98 -4.75 -17.51
N ASP A 123 -9.26 -5.06 -17.59
CA ASP A 123 -10.32 -4.07 -17.61
C ASP A 123 -10.52 -3.47 -16.19
N LYS A 124 -10.18 -2.21 -16.08
CA LYS A 124 -10.32 -1.46 -14.83
C LYS A 124 -11.76 -1.47 -14.31
N SER A 125 -12.75 -1.41 -15.20
CA SER A 125 -14.16 -1.38 -14.82
C SER A 125 -14.58 -2.67 -14.12
N GLU A 126 -14.01 -3.80 -14.49
CA GLU A 126 -14.29 -5.08 -13.83
C GLU A 126 -13.77 -5.11 -12.39
N ILE A 127 -12.61 -4.48 -12.17
CA ILE A 127 -12.04 -4.35 -10.82
C ILE A 127 -12.93 -3.45 -9.95
N ILE A 128 -13.38 -2.33 -10.50
CA ILE A 128 -14.24 -1.40 -9.78
C ILE A 128 -15.57 -2.07 -9.43
N GLU A 129 -16.17 -2.80 -10.38
CA GLU A 129 -17.40 -3.53 -10.16
C GLU A 129 -17.25 -4.57 -9.06
N TRP A 130 -16.15 -5.32 -9.08
CA TRP A 130 -15.83 -6.28 -8.05
C TRP A 130 -15.73 -5.61 -6.67
N SER A 131 -15.07 -4.46 -6.59
CA SER A 131 -14.93 -3.73 -5.34
C SER A 131 -16.28 -3.32 -4.76
N GLU A 132 -17.22 -2.91 -5.62
CA GLU A 132 -18.56 -2.52 -5.22
C GLU A 132 -19.37 -3.71 -4.73
N GLU A 133 -19.23 -4.87 -5.38
CA GLU A 133 -19.91 -6.09 -4.98
C GLU A 133 -19.44 -6.59 -3.61
N VAL A 134 -18.14 -6.53 -3.35
CA VAL A 134 -17.56 -7.02 -2.08
C VAL A 134 -17.69 -5.99 -0.97
N GLY A 135 -17.64 -4.70 -1.31
CA GLY A 135 -17.83 -3.62 -0.35
C GLY A 135 -16.55 -2.92 0.11
N PHE A 136 -15.58 -2.81 -0.77
CA PHE A 136 -14.37 -2.04 -0.49
C PHE A 136 -14.16 -0.98 -1.58
N ASN A 137 -13.24 -0.04 -1.32
CA ASN A 137 -12.83 0.93 -2.33
C ASN A 137 -11.48 0.56 -2.90
N VAL A 138 -11.35 0.66 -4.22
CA VAL A 138 -10.11 0.39 -4.91
C VAL A 138 -9.54 1.68 -5.50
N TYR A 139 -8.24 1.87 -5.37
CA TYR A 139 -7.52 2.99 -5.95
C TYR A 139 -6.32 2.47 -6.72
N PHE A 140 -6.00 3.12 -7.82
CA PHE A 140 -4.92 2.71 -8.71
C PHE A 140 -3.76 3.70 -8.59
N THR A 141 -2.55 3.18 -8.68
CA THR A 141 -1.35 4.01 -8.61
C THR A 141 -0.25 3.40 -9.46
N ASN A 142 0.85 4.11 -9.60
CA ASN A 142 2.04 3.64 -10.28
C ASN A 142 3.25 4.03 -9.45
N PHE A 143 3.83 3.04 -8.76
CA PHE A 143 5.04 3.28 -7.96
C PHE A 143 6.28 3.21 -8.85
N THR A 144 7.24 4.10 -8.58
CA THR A 144 8.53 4.05 -9.27
C THR A 144 9.45 3.06 -8.55
N LEU A 145 10.34 2.41 -9.32
CA LEU A 145 11.27 1.40 -8.79
C LEU A 145 12.59 1.98 -8.26
N LYS A 146 12.62 3.23 -7.96
CA LYS A 146 13.86 3.85 -7.46
C LYS A 146 14.15 3.57 -6.00
#